data_491b218a9ac54c59ff5d5539016fcc8a
#
_entry.id   491b218a9ac54c59ff5d5539016fcc8a
#
_cell.length_a   1.000
_cell.length_b   1.000
_cell.length_c   1.000
_cell.angle_alpha   90.00
_cell.angle_beta   90.00
_cell.angle_gamma   90.00
#
_symmetry.space_group_name_H-M   'P 1'
#
loop_
_entity.id
_entity.type
_entity.pdbx_description
1 polymer ?
#
loop_
_entity_poly.entity_id
_entity_poly.type
_entity_poly.pdbx_seq_one_letter_code
_entity_poly.pdbx_strand_id
1 'polypeptide(L)'
;MLRKIFVMLLTAIICAGCGEVKEVQADVAPPDPIEEKLNSMTLEEKIGQMVMIGVYGTALNDDIIFSLNNFHFGGVIFYDRNLESVAQAKKFVNDIEYAANQKVPLFFALDEEGGRVARGRNFLEVAPSQESIGLSGNPENANYWAKHNATILKSIGVNINFAPVADVGSRDTRSFGDNAQLVSDFVEAAAQGYEAENFLYTLKHFPGIGKSKIDPHKEVSAVEDSKEILDAEDLPPFKRIITGHDNSKFMIMVGHLRYDAIDPVNSASLSPAVMTGLLRNELGFTGVVITDDLEMGAIKNHTDLPTLGVKMIWRAATLLWSVTITKASKLFTTAFLRRSSAAKFPKNALTNPSAEF
;
A
#
# COMPACT_ATOMS: atom_id res chain seq x y z
N MET A 1 47.39 19.33 0.30
CA MET A 1 47.91 18.98 1.62
C MET A 1 47.59 17.53 1.91
N LEU A 2 48.65 16.72 2.10
CA LEU A 2 48.67 15.25 2.12
C LEU A 2 47.83 14.65 3.26
N ARG A 3 46.97 13.70 2.94
CA ARG A 3 46.42 12.73 3.90
C ARG A 3 47.34 11.54 3.98
N LYS A 4 47.99 11.35 5.15
CA LYS A 4 48.90 10.28 5.46
C LYS A 4 48.13 8.97 5.63
N ILE A 5 48.50 7.98 4.82
CA ILE A 5 48.13 6.57 4.97
C ILE A 5 49.03 6.00 6.05
N PHE A 6 48.43 5.49 7.14
CA PHE A 6 49.14 4.77 8.20
C PHE A 6 49.13 3.28 7.84
N VAL A 7 50.27 2.80 7.33
CA VAL A 7 50.53 1.38 7.14
C VAL A 7 51.17 0.90 8.44
N MET A 8 50.49 0.06 9.21
CA MET A 8 51.05 -0.62 10.35
C MET A 8 51.72 -1.93 9.89
N LEU A 9 53.02 -1.94 9.84
CA LEU A 9 53.84 -3.14 9.68
C LEU A 9 53.84 -3.89 11.02
N LEU A 10 53.23 -5.06 11.10
CA LEU A 10 53.34 -5.96 12.24
C LEU A 10 54.44 -6.97 11.91
N THR A 11 55.55 -6.84 12.62
CA THR A 11 56.69 -7.77 12.56
C THR A 11 56.27 -9.12 13.19
N ALA A 12 56.33 -10.18 12.44
CA ALA A 12 56.06 -11.53 12.89
C ALA A 12 57.26 -12.07 13.69
N ILE A 13 57.03 -12.44 14.93
CA ILE A 13 57.92 -13.28 15.71
C ILE A 13 57.53 -14.73 15.39
N ILE A 14 58.49 -15.44 14.75
CA ILE A 14 58.34 -16.86 14.44
C ILE A 14 58.69 -17.62 15.73
N CYS A 15 57.69 -18.17 16.43
CA CYS A 15 57.87 -19.27 17.36
C CYS A 15 57.36 -20.54 16.67
N ALA A 16 58.29 -21.46 16.42
CA ALA A 16 57.98 -22.79 15.90
C ALA A 16 57.21 -23.59 16.94
N GLY A 17 55.94 -23.77 16.72
CA GLY A 17 55.09 -24.71 17.41
C GLY A 17 54.07 -25.21 16.39
N CYS A 18 54.16 -26.48 16.01
CA CYS A 18 53.18 -27.17 15.19
C CYS A 18 51.81 -27.16 15.88
N GLY A 19 50.96 -26.24 15.50
CA GLY A 19 49.54 -26.23 15.80
C GLY A 19 48.79 -26.01 14.50
N GLU A 20 47.94 -26.94 14.12
CA GLU A 20 47.02 -26.79 13.00
C GLU A 20 46.26 -25.48 13.18
N VAL A 21 46.47 -24.52 12.29
CA VAL A 21 45.61 -23.35 12.17
C VAL A 21 44.28 -23.85 11.57
N LYS A 22 43.31 -24.14 12.43
CA LYS A 22 41.92 -24.26 11.97
C LYS A 22 41.51 -22.90 11.42
N GLU A 23 41.36 -22.82 10.11
CA GLU A 23 40.62 -21.72 9.49
C GLU A 23 39.25 -21.63 10.17
N VAL A 24 39.05 -20.58 10.93
CA VAL A 24 37.70 -20.21 11.40
C VAL A 24 36.97 -19.72 10.16
N GLN A 25 36.22 -20.63 9.53
CA GLN A 25 35.23 -20.22 8.54
C GLN A 25 34.31 -19.25 9.28
N ALA A 26 34.36 -17.99 8.87
CA ALA A 26 33.37 -17.02 9.32
C ALA A 26 31.98 -17.59 8.93
N ASP A 27 31.13 -17.78 9.93
CA ASP A 27 29.72 -18.13 9.71
C ASP A 27 29.11 -17.01 8.83
N VAL A 28 29.06 -17.25 7.55
CA VAL A 28 28.35 -16.37 6.61
C VAL A 28 26.88 -16.54 6.94
N ALA A 29 26.26 -15.50 7.47
CA ALA A 29 24.82 -15.52 7.72
C ALA A 29 24.09 -15.96 6.44
N PRO A 30 23.06 -16.81 6.55
CA PRO A 30 22.30 -17.22 5.40
C PRO A 30 21.76 -15.98 4.68
N PRO A 31 21.73 -15.98 3.32
CA PRO A 31 21.26 -14.84 2.56
C PRO A 31 19.80 -14.53 2.92
N ASP A 32 19.44 -13.25 2.89
CA ASP A 32 18.07 -12.80 3.15
C ASP A 32 17.14 -13.37 2.06
N PRO A 33 16.10 -14.15 2.43
CA PRO A 33 15.17 -14.74 1.46
C PRO A 33 14.45 -13.71 0.58
N ILE A 34 14.25 -12.48 1.08
CA ILE A 34 13.65 -11.38 0.32
C ILE A 34 14.63 -10.91 -0.75
N GLU A 35 15.90 -10.73 -0.38
CA GLU A 35 16.94 -10.32 -1.34
C GLU A 35 17.16 -11.38 -2.42
N GLU A 36 17.20 -12.68 -2.04
CA GLU A 36 17.26 -13.77 -3.01
C GLU A 36 16.08 -13.75 -3.99
N LYS A 37 14.85 -13.55 -3.48
CA LYS A 37 13.66 -13.43 -4.29
C LYS A 37 13.77 -12.27 -5.26
N LEU A 38 14.12 -11.08 -4.78
CA LEU A 38 14.31 -9.89 -5.61
C LEU A 38 15.39 -10.11 -6.68
N ASN A 39 16.51 -10.75 -6.34
CA ASN A 39 17.58 -11.04 -7.30
C ASN A 39 17.18 -12.06 -8.37
N SER A 40 16.19 -12.92 -8.08
CA SER A 40 15.66 -13.89 -9.04
C SER A 40 14.66 -13.29 -10.03
N MET A 41 14.18 -12.06 -9.80
CA MET A 41 13.15 -11.40 -10.60
C MET A 41 13.77 -10.52 -11.70
N THR A 42 13.15 -10.52 -12.88
CA THR A 42 13.46 -9.56 -13.95
C THR A 42 12.98 -8.15 -13.57
N LEU A 43 13.41 -7.13 -14.31
CA LEU A 43 12.92 -5.77 -14.10
C LEU A 43 11.40 -5.67 -14.37
N GLU A 44 10.92 -6.35 -15.40
CA GLU A 44 9.52 -6.43 -15.78
C GLU A 44 8.67 -7.03 -14.65
N GLU A 45 9.11 -8.16 -14.07
CA GLU A 45 8.45 -8.79 -12.93
C GLU A 45 8.41 -7.83 -11.73
N LYS A 46 9.51 -7.16 -11.39
CA LYS A 46 9.57 -6.20 -10.28
C LYS A 46 8.60 -5.03 -10.48
N ILE A 47 8.52 -4.49 -11.70
CA ILE A 47 7.61 -3.40 -12.04
C ILE A 47 6.16 -3.84 -11.97
N GLY A 48 5.85 -5.04 -12.47
CA GLY A 48 4.52 -5.60 -12.41
C GLY A 48 4.03 -5.73 -10.96
N GLN A 49 4.90 -6.17 -10.04
CA GLN A 49 4.58 -6.27 -8.62
C GLN A 49 4.17 -4.94 -7.97
N MET A 50 4.55 -3.81 -8.57
CA MET A 50 4.16 -2.48 -8.08
C MET A 50 2.80 -2.01 -8.63
N VAL A 51 2.02 -2.86 -9.28
CA VAL A 51 0.72 -2.49 -9.88
C VAL A 51 -0.37 -3.46 -9.43
N MET A 52 -1.46 -2.91 -8.91
CA MET A 52 -2.70 -3.61 -8.60
C MET A 52 -3.76 -3.21 -9.62
N ILE A 53 -4.51 -4.18 -10.12
CA ILE A 53 -5.51 -3.97 -11.16
C ILE A 53 -6.90 -4.43 -10.73
N GLY A 54 -7.94 -3.74 -11.20
CA GLY A 54 -9.30 -4.25 -11.21
C GLY A 54 -9.54 -5.16 -12.42
N VAL A 55 -10.44 -6.11 -12.27
CA VAL A 55 -10.78 -7.08 -13.31
C VAL A 55 -12.25 -6.96 -13.74
N TYR A 56 -12.58 -7.47 -14.93
CA TYR A 56 -13.96 -7.61 -15.40
C TYR A 56 -14.42 -9.06 -15.33
N GLY A 57 -15.73 -9.23 -15.10
CA GLY A 57 -16.37 -10.52 -15.00
C GLY A 57 -16.31 -11.15 -13.62
N THR A 58 -16.90 -12.33 -13.51
CA THR A 58 -17.04 -13.11 -12.27
C THR A 58 -16.29 -14.43 -12.34
N ALA A 59 -15.51 -14.64 -13.40
CA ALA A 59 -14.68 -15.81 -13.62
C ALA A 59 -13.41 -15.44 -14.39
N LEU A 60 -12.40 -16.30 -14.29
CA LEU A 60 -11.17 -16.19 -15.06
C LEU A 60 -11.49 -16.19 -16.58
N ASN A 61 -10.87 -15.26 -17.30
CA ASN A 61 -11.02 -15.10 -18.74
C ASN A 61 -9.67 -14.81 -19.41
N ASP A 62 -9.65 -14.83 -20.75
CA ASP A 62 -8.42 -14.69 -21.53
C ASP A 62 -7.73 -13.33 -21.31
N ASP A 63 -8.47 -12.25 -21.07
CA ASP A 63 -7.89 -10.93 -20.80
C ASP A 63 -7.17 -10.90 -19.45
N ILE A 64 -7.72 -11.54 -18.43
CA ILE A 64 -7.08 -11.68 -17.11
C ILE A 64 -5.81 -12.54 -17.25
N ILE A 65 -5.92 -13.70 -17.88
CA ILE A 65 -4.78 -14.63 -18.11
C ILE A 65 -3.66 -13.89 -18.86
N PHE A 66 -4.00 -13.23 -19.97
CA PHE A 66 -3.03 -12.47 -20.75
C PHE A 66 -2.34 -11.39 -19.90
N SER A 67 -3.11 -10.67 -19.10
CA SER A 67 -2.59 -9.57 -18.30
C SER A 67 -1.64 -10.05 -17.18
N LEU A 68 -2.00 -11.10 -16.47
CA LEU A 68 -1.17 -11.70 -15.44
C LEU A 68 0.15 -12.25 -16.00
N ASN A 69 0.09 -12.98 -17.11
CA ASN A 69 1.26 -13.64 -17.68
C ASN A 69 2.23 -12.68 -18.39
N ASN A 70 1.74 -11.53 -18.86
CA ASN A 70 2.58 -10.57 -19.60
C ASN A 70 3.06 -9.39 -18.76
N PHE A 71 2.35 -9.04 -17.68
CA PHE A 71 2.67 -7.85 -16.89
C PHE A 71 3.02 -8.16 -15.43
N HIS A 72 2.80 -9.38 -14.95
CA HIS A 72 3.19 -9.85 -13.62
C HIS A 72 2.67 -8.94 -12.47
N PHE A 73 1.42 -8.50 -12.56
CA PHE A 73 0.82 -7.59 -11.58
C PHE A 73 0.92 -8.13 -10.15
N GLY A 74 1.16 -7.23 -9.18
CA GLY A 74 1.32 -7.58 -7.77
C GLY A 74 -0.01 -7.83 -7.05
N GLY A 75 -1.15 -7.44 -7.63
CA GLY A 75 -2.43 -7.67 -7.00
C GLY A 75 -3.64 -7.45 -7.90
N VAL A 76 -4.77 -7.95 -7.40
CA VAL A 76 -6.10 -7.77 -8.00
C VAL A 76 -7.05 -7.18 -6.96
N ILE A 77 -7.79 -6.14 -7.34
CA ILE A 77 -8.88 -5.60 -6.55
C ILE A 77 -10.22 -6.03 -7.13
N PHE A 78 -11.12 -6.48 -6.25
CA PHE A 78 -12.49 -6.86 -6.60
C PHE A 78 -13.49 -5.78 -6.21
N TYR A 79 -14.54 -5.70 -6.99
CA TYR A 79 -15.71 -4.87 -6.78
C TYR A 79 -16.95 -5.75 -6.67
N ASP A 80 -18.06 -5.18 -6.25
CA ASP A 80 -19.37 -5.84 -6.18
C ASP A 80 -19.75 -6.54 -7.50
N ARG A 81 -19.39 -5.97 -8.65
CA ARG A 81 -19.62 -6.57 -9.99
C ARG A 81 -18.86 -7.88 -10.24
N ASN A 82 -17.85 -8.19 -9.42
CA ASN A 82 -17.02 -9.39 -9.58
C ASN A 82 -17.46 -10.53 -8.67
N LEU A 83 -18.36 -10.26 -7.71
CA LEU A 83 -18.63 -11.13 -6.58
C LEU A 83 -20.13 -11.45 -6.51
N GLU A 84 -20.47 -12.74 -6.61
CA GLU A 84 -21.87 -13.21 -6.65
C GLU A 84 -22.22 -14.12 -5.46
N SER A 85 -21.26 -14.90 -4.98
CA SER A 85 -21.42 -15.81 -3.85
C SER A 85 -20.06 -16.21 -3.27
N VAL A 86 -20.05 -16.74 -2.05
CA VAL A 86 -18.83 -17.25 -1.41
C VAL A 86 -18.12 -18.31 -2.28
N ALA A 87 -18.88 -19.25 -2.85
CA ALA A 87 -18.31 -20.31 -3.67
C ALA A 87 -17.71 -19.77 -4.98
N GLN A 88 -18.40 -18.84 -5.65
CA GLN A 88 -17.93 -18.20 -6.87
C GLN A 88 -16.69 -17.34 -6.59
N ALA A 89 -16.73 -16.48 -5.57
CA ALA A 89 -15.62 -15.60 -5.21
C ALA A 89 -14.35 -16.41 -4.89
N LYS A 90 -14.48 -17.46 -4.06
CA LYS A 90 -13.36 -18.34 -3.72
C LYS A 90 -12.79 -19.05 -4.94
N LYS A 91 -13.66 -19.54 -5.83
CA LYS A 91 -13.20 -20.17 -7.08
C LYS A 91 -12.46 -19.16 -7.96
N PHE A 92 -12.99 -17.95 -8.09
CA PHE A 92 -12.42 -16.90 -8.94
C PHE A 92 -11.03 -16.48 -8.45
N VAL A 93 -10.87 -16.24 -7.14
CA VAL A 93 -9.57 -15.94 -6.52
C VAL A 93 -8.56 -17.07 -6.77
N ASN A 94 -8.95 -18.32 -6.53
CA ASN A 94 -8.06 -19.48 -6.73
C ASN A 94 -7.67 -19.65 -8.20
N ASP A 95 -8.59 -19.45 -9.14
CA ASP A 95 -8.32 -19.54 -10.58
C ASP A 95 -7.32 -18.46 -11.02
N ILE A 96 -7.45 -17.23 -10.50
CA ILE A 96 -6.52 -16.13 -10.78
C ILE A 96 -5.13 -16.44 -10.23
N GLU A 97 -5.04 -16.86 -8.95
CA GLU A 97 -3.76 -17.19 -8.30
C GLU A 97 -3.04 -18.32 -9.07
N TYR A 98 -3.79 -19.35 -9.45
CA TYR A 98 -3.24 -20.46 -10.23
C TYR A 98 -2.76 -20.03 -11.62
N ALA A 99 -3.53 -19.17 -12.31
CA ALA A 99 -3.19 -18.68 -13.64
C ALA A 99 -1.99 -17.70 -13.63
N ALA A 100 -1.82 -16.94 -12.55
CA ALA A 100 -0.71 -16.00 -12.42
C ALA A 100 0.64 -16.73 -12.34
N ASN A 101 0.71 -17.88 -11.65
CA ASN A 101 1.91 -18.68 -11.49
C ASN A 101 3.19 -17.86 -11.23
N GLN A 102 3.08 -16.88 -10.35
CA GLN A 102 4.14 -15.90 -10.10
C GLN A 102 5.08 -16.32 -8.95
N LYS A 103 6.28 -15.72 -8.92
CA LYS A 103 7.27 -15.94 -7.85
C LYS A 103 6.82 -15.37 -6.50
N VAL A 104 5.98 -14.33 -6.53
CA VAL A 104 5.40 -13.66 -5.36
C VAL A 104 3.90 -13.81 -5.42
N PRO A 105 3.23 -14.26 -4.35
CA PRO A 105 1.77 -14.36 -4.28
C PRO A 105 1.10 -13.02 -4.52
N LEU A 106 -0.10 -13.05 -5.12
CA LEU A 106 -0.88 -11.86 -5.40
C LEU A 106 -1.50 -11.27 -4.12
N PHE A 107 -1.59 -9.94 -4.08
CA PHE A 107 -2.57 -9.30 -3.22
C PHE A 107 -3.96 -9.43 -3.84
N PHE A 108 -4.93 -9.87 -3.05
CA PHE A 108 -6.34 -9.87 -3.40
C PHE A 108 -7.07 -8.93 -2.45
N ALA A 109 -7.53 -7.81 -2.97
CA ALA A 109 -8.08 -6.70 -2.20
C ALA A 109 -9.53 -6.40 -2.54
N LEU A 110 -10.22 -5.75 -1.62
CA LEU A 110 -11.49 -5.06 -1.85
C LEU A 110 -11.73 -3.99 -0.78
N ASP A 111 -12.76 -3.16 -0.99
CA ASP A 111 -13.23 -2.17 -0.01
C ASP A 111 -14.42 -2.77 0.78
N GLU A 112 -14.16 -3.32 1.95
CA GLU A 112 -15.20 -3.78 2.87
C GLU A 112 -15.16 -2.92 4.13
N GLU A 113 -15.57 -1.64 3.98
CA GLU A 113 -15.56 -0.64 5.06
C GLU A 113 -16.77 -0.82 5.99
N GLY A 114 -17.84 -1.37 5.46
CA GLY A 114 -19.17 -1.38 6.05
C GLY A 114 -20.09 -0.28 5.49
N GLY A 115 -21.34 -0.30 5.91
CA GLY A 115 -22.36 0.65 5.47
C GLY A 115 -22.51 0.68 3.95
N ARG A 116 -22.29 1.86 3.34
CA ARG A 116 -22.44 2.04 1.89
C ARG A 116 -21.29 1.47 1.06
N VAL A 117 -20.11 1.28 1.66
CA VAL A 117 -18.92 0.73 0.97
C VAL A 117 -18.65 -0.69 1.48
N ALA A 118 -19.30 -1.64 0.82
CA ALA A 118 -19.19 -3.07 1.11
C ALA A 118 -19.33 -3.83 -0.22
N ARG A 119 -18.25 -4.43 -0.69
CA ARG A 119 -18.23 -5.11 -2.00
C ARG A 119 -18.82 -6.50 -1.95
N GLY A 120 -18.82 -7.11 -0.79
CA GLY A 120 -19.42 -8.43 -0.53
C GLY A 120 -20.93 -8.41 -0.20
N ARG A 121 -21.61 -7.26 -0.24
CA ARG A 121 -22.97 -7.03 0.28
C ARG A 121 -24.05 -7.99 -0.24
N ASN A 122 -23.84 -8.62 -1.38
CA ASN A 122 -24.83 -9.51 -1.98
C ASN A 122 -24.86 -10.89 -1.32
N PHE A 123 -23.81 -11.25 -0.54
CA PHE A 123 -23.67 -12.61 0.02
C PHE A 123 -22.89 -12.66 1.34
N LEU A 124 -22.29 -11.55 1.78
CA LEU A 124 -21.63 -11.42 3.07
C LEU A 124 -22.49 -10.56 4.02
N GLU A 125 -22.34 -10.79 5.30
CA GLU A 125 -22.90 -9.91 6.32
C GLU A 125 -22.15 -8.58 6.29
N VAL A 126 -22.87 -7.48 6.08
CA VAL A 126 -22.31 -6.13 5.97
C VAL A 126 -22.16 -5.50 7.34
N ALA A 127 -20.96 -5.08 7.69
CA ALA A 127 -20.71 -4.28 8.88
C ALA A 127 -21.53 -2.97 8.84
N PRO A 128 -21.97 -2.43 9.99
CA PRO A 128 -22.51 -1.07 10.06
C PRO A 128 -21.53 -0.06 9.49
N SER A 129 -22.00 1.14 9.12
CA SER A 129 -21.09 2.23 8.76
C SER A 129 -20.13 2.56 9.91
N GLN A 130 -18.92 3.03 9.58
CA GLN A 130 -17.97 3.44 10.62
C GLN A 130 -18.57 4.54 11.53
N GLU A 131 -19.37 5.46 10.97
CA GLU A 131 -20.11 6.44 11.77
C GLU A 131 -21.03 5.77 12.79
N SER A 132 -21.82 4.76 12.38
CA SER A 132 -22.70 4.03 13.29
C SER A 132 -21.91 3.29 14.38
N ILE A 133 -20.75 2.75 14.03
CA ILE A 133 -19.83 2.11 14.98
C ILE A 133 -19.27 3.17 15.95
N GLY A 134 -18.82 4.33 15.46
CA GLY A 134 -18.31 5.42 16.26
C GLY A 134 -19.33 6.00 17.23
N LEU A 135 -20.58 6.18 16.76
CA LEU A 135 -21.71 6.63 17.60
C LEU A 135 -22.06 5.66 18.75
N SER A 136 -21.63 4.42 18.68
CA SER A 136 -21.79 3.46 19.79
C SER A 136 -20.98 3.84 21.03
N GLY A 137 -19.95 4.68 20.88
CA GLY A 137 -19.01 5.06 21.94
C GLY A 137 -18.14 3.91 22.45
N ASN A 138 -18.20 2.72 21.82
CA ASN A 138 -17.45 1.55 22.25
C ASN A 138 -16.50 1.07 21.13
N PRO A 139 -15.18 1.30 21.22
CA PRO A 139 -14.18 0.87 20.23
C PRO A 139 -14.15 -0.65 19.99
N GLU A 140 -14.55 -1.48 20.96
CA GLU A 140 -14.63 -2.94 20.79
C GLU A 140 -15.58 -3.35 19.66
N ASN A 141 -16.55 -2.52 19.29
CA ASN A 141 -17.38 -2.76 18.12
C ASN A 141 -16.57 -2.66 16.81
N ALA A 142 -15.58 -1.77 16.72
CA ALA A 142 -14.68 -1.72 15.57
C ALA A 142 -13.75 -2.94 15.52
N ASN A 143 -13.24 -3.38 16.67
CA ASN A 143 -12.46 -4.62 16.79
C ASN A 143 -13.28 -5.84 16.32
N TYR A 144 -14.50 -5.97 16.82
CA TYR A 144 -15.39 -7.07 16.42
C TYR A 144 -15.62 -7.13 14.90
N TRP A 145 -16.00 -5.99 14.29
CA TRP A 145 -16.30 -5.96 12.87
C TRP A 145 -15.06 -6.13 12.00
N ALA A 146 -13.89 -5.66 12.45
CA ALA A 146 -12.62 -5.91 11.77
C ALA A 146 -12.27 -7.42 11.76
N LYS A 147 -12.42 -8.11 12.90
CA LYS A 147 -12.24 -9.57 12.97
C LYS A 147 -13.24 -10.32 12.09
N HIS A 148 -14.50 -9.90 12.13
CA HIS A 148 -15.56 -10.50 11.34
C HIS A 148 -15.23 -10.37 9.83
N ASN A 149 -14.93 -9.17 9.36
CA ASN A 149 -14.55 -8.93 7.98
C ASN A 149 -13.30 -9.74 7.58
N ALA A 150 -12.24 -9.74 8.40
CA ALA A 150 -11.04 -10.53 8.15
C ALA A 150 -11.34 -12.01 7.96
N THR A 151 -12.14 -12.60 8.85
CA THR A 151 -12.54 -14.02 8.82
C THR A 151 -13.29 -14.36 7.53
N ILE A 152 -14.29 -13.54 7.18
CA ILE A 152 -15.12 -13.76 6.00
C ILE A 152 -14.28 -13.58 4.71
N LEU A 153 -13.49 -12.52 4.63
CA LEU A 153 -12.65 -12.24 3.46
C LEU A 153 -11.60 -13.32 3.22
N LYS A 154 -10.96 -13.81 4.29
CA LYS A 154 -10.05 -14.98 4.19
C LYS A 154 -10.74 -16.22 3.63
N SER A 155 -12.01 -16.43 3.98
CA SER A 155 -12.76 -17.61 3.53
C SER A 155 -12.96 -17.66 2.01
N ILE A 156 -12.93 -16.51 1.34
CA ILE A 156 -13.01 -16.37 -0.12
C ILE A 156 -11.65 -16.16 -0.79
N GLY A 157 -10.55 -16.18 -0.03
CA GLY A 157 -9.18 -16.04 -0.54
C GLY A 157 -8.67 -14.60 -0.66
N VAL A 158 -9.45 -13.60 -0.25
CA VAL A 158 -8.99 -12.21 -0.12
C VAL A 158 -8.01 -12.13 1.04
N ASN A 159 -6.91 -11.38 0.88
CA ASN A 159 -5.83 -11.31 1.86
C ASN A 159 -5.52 -9.89 2.36
N ILE A 160 -6.20 -8.87 1.83
CA ILE A 160 -6.13 -7.49 2.33
C ILE A 160 -7.48 -6.78 2.17
N ASN A 161 -7.86 -6.01 3.21
CA ASN A 161 -9.01 -5.10 3.15
C ASN A 161 -8.54 -3.65 3.04
N PHE A 162 -9.12 -2.87 2.13
CA PHE A 162 -8.92 -1.42 2.08
C PHE A 162 -9.84 -0.71 3.08
N ALA A 163 -9.64 -1.02 4.34
CA ALA A 163 -10.25 -0.45 5.54
C ALA A 163 -9.30 -0.66 6.72
N PRO A 164 -9.45 0.11 7.82
CA PRO A 164 -10.46 1.12 8.10
C PRO A 164 -10.18 2.48 7.45
N VAL A 165 -11.24 3.30 7.32
CA VAL A 165 -11.10 4.72 7.01
C VAL A 165 -10.66 5.43 8.27
N ALA A 166 -9.52 6.12 8.19
CA ALA A 166 -8.90 6.87 9.29
C ALA A 166 -9.12 8.39 9.18
N ASP A 167 -9.93 8.83 8.21
CA ASP A 167 -10.30 10.23 8.03
C ASP A 167 -11.13 10.73 9.21
N VAL A 168 -10.86 11.96 9.65
CA VAL A 168 -11.61 12.64 10.72
C VAL A 168 -12.66 13.55 10.10
N GLY A 169 -13.93 13.41 10.50
CA GLY A 169 -15.02 14.30 10.10
C GLY A 169 -15.54 14.09 8.69
N SER A 170 -15.57 12.87 8.19
CA SER A 170 -16.15 12.54 6.87
C SER A 170 -17.65 12.87 6.81
N ARG A 171 -18.09 13.44 5.68
CA ARG A 171 -19.49 13.84 5.45
C ARG A 171 -20.42 12.71 5.04
N ASP A 172 -19.90 11.50 4.87
CA ASP A 172 -20.58 10.44 4.13
C ASP A 172 -20.68 9.12 4.89
N THR A 173 -20.74 9.16 6.21
CA THR A 173 -20.85 8.00 7.13
C THR A 173 -19.64 7.06 7.14
N ARG A 174 -18.54 7.41 6.44
CA ARG A 174 -17.35 6.56 6.35
C ARG A 174 -16.35 6.76 7.48
N SER A 175 -16.37 7.90 8.17
CA SER A 175 -15.54 8.17 9.35
C SER A 175 -16.18 7.64 10.62
N PHE A 176 -15.38 7.26 11.62
CA PHE A 176 -15.86 6.94 12.97
C PHE A 176 -16.38 8.17 13.72
N GLY A 177 -16.02 9.40 13.31
CA GLY A 177 -16.48 10.64 13.93
C GLY A 177 -15.68 11.85 13.47
N ASP A 178 -15.89 12.98 14.15
CA ASP A 178 -15.32 14.27 13.85
C ASP A 178 -14.23 14.73 14.86
N ASN A 179 -13.85 13.85 15.77
CA ASN A 179 -12.85 14.09 16.80
C ASN A 179 -11.63 13.16 16.58
N ALA A 180 -10.45 13.73 16.50
CA ALA A 180 -9.21 13.01 16.22
C ALA A 180 -8.91 11.88 17.24
N GLN A 181 -9.16 12.12 18.52
CA GLN A 181 -8.93 11.13 19.58
C GLN A 181 -9.92 9.96 19.46
N LEU A 182 -11.21 10.26 19.26
CA LEU A 182 -12.24 9.24 19.06
C LEU A 182 -11.90 8.40 17.81
N VAL A 183 -11.62 9.02 16.66
CA VAL A 183 -11.27 8.28 15.45
C VAL A 183 -10.04 7.42 15.68
N SER A 184 -9.01 7.95 16.37
CA SER A 184 -7.79 7.19 16.70
C SER A 184 -8.11 5.95 17.56
N ASP A 185 -9.00 6.04 18.54
CA ASP A 185 -9.37 4.93 19.42
C ASP A 185 -10.09 3.81 18.63
N PHE A 186 -10.99 4.18 17.71
CA PHE A 186 -11.71 3.21 16.88
C PHE A 186 -10.82 2.60 15.78
N VAL A 187 -9.95 3.38 15.16
CA VAL A 187 -8.96 2.89 14.17
C VAL A 187 -7.99 1.91 14.83
N GLU A 188 -7.50 2.22 16.03
CA GLU A 188 -6.67 1.33 16.85
C GLU A 188 -7.37 -0.01 17.13
N ALA A 189 -8.60 0.04 17.58
CA ALA A 189 -9.39 -1.16 17.87
C ALA A 189 -9.64 -2.01 16.61
N ALA A 190 -9.90 -1.36 15.45
CA ALA A 190 -10.03 -2.05 14.17
C ALA A 190 -8.71 -2.70 13.74
N ALA A 191 -7.58 -2.00 13.86
CA ALA A 191 -6.24 -2.53 13.57
C ALA A 191 -5.96 -3.80 14.38
N GLN A 192 -6.18 -3.75 15.70
CA GLN A 192 -6.06 -4.92 16.59
C GLN A 192 -6.95 -6.08 16.15
N GLY A 193 -8.15 -5.79 15.66
CA GLY A 193 -9.08 -6.79 15.14
C GLY A 193 -8.53 -7.52 13.90
N TYR A 194 -8.00 -6.79 12.92
CA TYR A 194 -7.34 -7.36 11.73
C TYR A 194 -6.09 -8.16 12.09
N GLU A 195 -5.25 -7.61 12.97
CA GLU A 195 -4.00 -8.26 13.40
C GLU A 195 -4.25 -9.55 14.18
N ALA A 196 -5.28 -9.61 15.02
CA ALA A 196 -5.68 -10.82 15.74
C ALA A 196 -6.01 -11.98 14.76
N GLU A 197 -6.52 -11.65 13.57
CA GLU A 197 -6.79 -12.61 12.51
C GLU A 197 -5.59 -12.83 11.57
N ASN A 198 -4.45 -12.17 11.81
CA ASN A 198 -3.30 -12.14 10.89
C ASN A 198 -3.75 -11.80 9.45
N PHE A 199 -4.49 -10.70 9.32
CA PHE A 199 -5.07 -10.22 8.07
C PHE A 199 -4.58 -8.82 7.76
N LEU A 200 -4.17 -8.57 6.51
CA LEU A 200 -3.67 -7.26 6.10
C LEU A 200 -4.83 -6.25 5.98
N TYR A 201 -4.55 -5.02 6.38
CA TYR A 201 -5.49 -3.91 6.33
C TYR A 201 -4.85 -2.64 5.78
N THR A 202 -5.65 -1.63 5.51
CA THR A 202 -5.17 -0.38 4.89
C THR A 202 -5.80 0.82 5.54
N LEU A 203 -4.98 1.70 6.11
CA LEU A 203 -5.44 3.00 6.59
C LEU A 203 -5.62 3.96 5.43
N LYS A 204 -6.75 4.67 5.37
CA LYS A 204 -7.08 5.58 4.29
C LYS A 204 -7.93 6.77 4.74
N HIS A 205 -7.78 7.90 4.11
CA HIS A 205 -6.97 8.25 2.94
C HIS A 205 -5.93 9.30 3.39
N PHE A 206 -4.70 8.89 3.49
CA PHE A 206 -3.62 9.74 4.01
C PHE A 206 -3.42 10.99 3.13
N PRO A 207 -3.19 12.18 3.71
CA PRO A 207 -3.05 12.55 5.13
C PRO A 207 -4.38 12.80 5.89
N GLY A 208 -5.55 12.59 5.28
CA GLY A 208 -6.89 12.78 5.82
C GLY A 208 -7.76 13.63 4.91
N ILE A 209 -8.90 13.10 4.44
CA ILE A 209 -9.79 13.80 3.48
C ILE A 209 -11.12 14.24 4.10
N GLY A 210 -11.34 13.98 5.40
CA GLY A 210 -12.65 14.16 6.04
C GLY A 210 -13.20 15.59 5.96
N LYS A 211 -12.34 16.59 5.97
CA LYS A 211 -12.71 18.02 5.92
C LYS A 211 -12.82 18.58 4.50
N SER A 212 -12.55 17.80 3.47
CA SER A 212 -12.67 18.24 2.09
C SER A 212 -14.07 18.75 1.78
N LYS A 213 -14.17 19.95 1.20
CA LYS A 213 -15.44 20.60 0.80
C LYS A 213 -15.98 20.05 -0.53
N ILE A 214 -15.15 19.40 -1.31
CA ILE A 214 -15.45 18.90 -2.67
C ILE A 214 -15.23 17.39 -2.70
N ASP A 215 -16.10 16.70 -3.42
CA ASP A 215 -15.95 15.26 -3.68
C ASP A 215 -14.71 15.01 -4.56
N PRO A 216 -13.68 14.29 -4.07
CA PRO A 216 -12.45 14.04 -4.82
C PRO A 216 -12.65 13.21 -6.10
N HIS A 217 -13.84 12.62 -6.30
CA HIS A 217 -14.19 11.95 -7.56
C HIS A 217 -14.45 12.93 -8.71
N LYS A 218 -14.65 14.22 -8.43
CA LYS A 218 -15.03 15.22 -9.45
C LYS A 218 -13.89 16.14 -9.85
N GLU A 219 -13.13 16.68 -8.89
CA GLU A 219 -12.04 17.64 -9.13
C GLU A 219 -10.93 17.51 -8.09
N VAL A 220 -9.72 18.03 -8.41
CA VAL A 220 -8.65 18.19 -7.44
C VAL A 220 -9.06 19.24 -6.43
N SER A 221 -9.47 18.79 -5.26
CA SER A 221 -9.80 19.65 -4.14
C SER A 221 -8.54 19.94 -3.31
N ALA A 222 -8.43 21.15 -2.80
CA ALA A 222 -7.39 21.54 -1.87
C ALA A 222 -7.90 21.47 -0.43
N VAL A 223 -7.04 21.03 0.47
CA VAL A 223 -7.14 21.22 1.92
C VAL A 223 -6.29 22.43 2.25
N GLU A 224 -6.93 23.48 2.73
CA GLU A 224 -6.30 24.79 3.02
C GLU A 224 -5.85 24.92 4.47
N ASP A 225 -6.07 23.88 5.29
CA ASP A 225 -5.69 23.84 6.70
C ASP A 225 -4.17 23.98 6.86
N SER A 226 -3.74 24.67 7.93
CA SER A 226 -2.32 24.80 8.25
C SER A 226 -1.71 23.44 8.68
N LYS A 227 -0.38 23.34 8.65
CA LYS A 227 0.30 22.11 9.10
C LYS A 227 -0.05 21.77 10.55
N GLU A 228 -0.18 22.80 11.41
CA GLU A 228 -0.53 22.64 12.82
C GLU A 228 -1.93 22.03 12.99
N ILE A 229 -2.89 22.41 12.14
CA ILE A 229 -4.25 21.84 12.14
C ILE A 229 -4.21 20.40 11.67
N LEU A 230 -3.51 20.12 10.58
CA LEU A 230 -3.34 18.75 10.08
C LEU A 230 -2.70 17.85 11.15
N ASP A 231 -1.66 18.32 11.83
CA ASP A 231 -0.97 17.60 12.90
C ASP A 231 -1.86 17.31 14.12
N ALA A 232 -2.76 18.22 14.43
CA ALA A 232 -3.63 18.12 15.59
C ALA A 232 -4.92 17.32 15.31
N GLU A 233 -5.41 17.33 14.07
CA GLU A 233 -6.76 16.89 13.77
C GLU A 233 -6.82 15.72 12.76
N ASP A 234 -6.01 15.74 11.71
CA ASP A 234 -6.11 14.73 10.64
C ASP A 234 -5.07 13.59 10.77
N LEU A 235 -3.84 13.91 11.21
CA LEU A 235 -2.75 12.95 11.31
C LEU A 235 -2.77 12.03 12.55
N PRO A 236 -3.40 12.36 13.68
CA PRO A 236 -3.33 11.52 14.88
C PRO A 236 -3.75 10.06 14.67
N PRO A 237 -4.83 9.70 13.92
CA PRO A 237 -5.19 8.31 13.69
C PRO A 237 -4.09 7.52 12.95
N PHE A 238 -3.48 8.13 11.94
CA PHE A 238 -2.38 7.51 11.19
C PHE A 238 -1.12 7.37 12.05
N LYS A 239 -0.72 8.44 12.74
CA LYS A 239 0.47 8.46 13.59
C LYS A 239 0.39 7.39 14.68
N ARG A 240 -0.76 7.21 15.30
CA ARG A 240 -0.96 6.22 16.35
C ARG A 240 -0.68 4.81 15.86
N ILE A 241 -1.18 4.43 14.69
CA ILE A 241 -0.96 3.09 14.15
C ILE A 241 0.48 2.94 13.66
N ILE A 242 1.03 3.93 12.95
CA ILE A 242 2.42 3.89 12.45
C ILE A 242 3.41 3.66 13.59
N THR A 243 3.21 4.31 14.73
CA THR A 243 4.13 4.25 15.88
C THR A 243 3.86 3.09 16.84
N GLY A 244 2.63 2.56 16.85
CA GLY A 244 2.19 1.53 17.80
C GLY A 244 2.17 0.11 17.24
N HIS A 245 2.21 -0.07 15.92
CA HIS A 245 2.01 -1.36 15.26
C HIS A 245 3.16 -1.73 14.31
N ASP A 246 3.24 -3.00 13.95
CA ASP A 246 4.19 -3.50 12.94
C ASP A 246 3.78 -3.01 11.54
N ASN A 247 4.58 -2.13 10.96
CA ASN A 247 4.32 -1.53 9.66
C ASN A 247 4.28 -2.54 8.49
N SER A 248 4.68 -3.78 8.71
CA SER A 248 4.53 -4.86 7.73
C SER A 248 3.12 -5.46 7.69
N LYS A 249 2.26 -5.13 8.65
CA LYS A 249 0.90 -5.68 8.79
C LYS A 249 -0.17 -4.84 8.12
N PHE A 250 0.15 -3.63 7.69
CA PHE A 250 -0.81 -2.74 7.05
C PHE A 250 -0.20 -1.91 5.93
N MET A 251 -1.06 -1.40 5.09
CA MET A 251 -0.72 -0.41 4.06
C MET A 251 -1.26 0.97 4.45
N ILE A 252 -0.70 2.00 3.85
CA ILE A 252 -1.28 3.35 3.87
C ILE A 252 -1.68 3.73 2.46
N MET A 253 -2.96 4.05 2.27
CA MET A 253 -3.50 4.55 1.02
C MET A 253 -3.46 6.07 1.01
N VAL A 254 -2.73 6.63 0.03
CA VAL A 254 -2.59 8.08 -0.15
C VAL A 254 -3.65 8.59 -1.10
N GLY A 255 -4.45 9.54 -0.63
CA GLY A 255 -5.51 10.18 -1.42
C GLY A 255 -5.00 11.15 -2.47
N HIS A 256 -5.93 11.70 -3.26
CA HIS A 256 -5.61 12.58 -4.39
C HIS A 256 -5.87 14.06 -4.12
N LEU A 257 -6.16 14.46 -2.88
CA LEU A 257 -6.29 15.86 -2.52
C LEU A 257 -4.93 16.57 -2.49
N ARG A 258 -4.95 17.88 -2.69
CA ARG A 258 -3.79 18.76 -2.50
C ARG A 258 -3.84 19.36 -1.09
N TYR A 259 -2.71 19.45 -0.44
CA TYR A 259 -2.55 20.03 0.90
C TYR A 259 -1.63 21.22 0.80
N ASP A 260 -2.19 22.42 0.71
CA ASP A 260 -1.45 23.64 0.40
C ASP A 260 -0.36 23.97 1.43
N ALA A 261 -0.55 23.57 2.68
CA ALA A 261 0.45 23.71 3.75
C ALA A 261 1.68 22.78 3.60
N ILE A 262 1.61 21.73 2.75
CA ILE A 262 2.69 20.77 2.56
C ILE A 262 3.24 20.86 1.15
N ASP A 263 2.37 20.82 0.15
CA ASP A 263 2.71 20.93 -1.28
C ASP A 263 1.58 21.64 -2.03
N PRO A 264 1.72 22.95 -2.30
CA PRO A 264 0.68 23.72 -2.98
C PRO A 264 0.55 23.43 -4.48
N VAL A 265 1.40 22.56 -5.02
CA VAL A 265 1.45 22.25 -6.46
C VAL A 265 0.91 20.86 -6.79
N ASN A 266 1.29 19.86 -6.00
CA ASN A 266 0.97 18.47 -6.30
C ASN A 266 -0.09 17.94 -5.36
N SER A 267 -0.96 17.02 -5.86
CA SER A 267 -1.81 16.19 -4.98
C SER A 267 -0.94 15.29 -4.09
N ALA A 268 -1.47 14.85 -2.96
CA ALA A 268 -0.75 14.04 -1.97
C ALA A 268 -0.09 12.81 -2.62
N SER A 269 -0.80 12.09 -3.49
CA SER A 269 -0.28 10.92 -4.21
C SER A 269 0.79 11.23 -5.27
N LEU A 270 1.01 12.51 -5.59
CA LEU A 270 2.07 12.99 -6.49
C LEU A 270 3.13 13.83 -5.76
N SER A 271 3.01 14.01 -4.46
CA SER A 271 3.86 14.91 -3.67
C SER A 271 4.97 14.15 -2.94
N PRO A 272 6.26 14.37 -3.28
CA PRO A 272 7.37 13.88 -2.46
C PRO A 272 7.35 14.44 -1.04
N ALA A 273 6.88 15.70 -0.87
CA ALA A 273 6.76 16.30 0.45
C ALA A 273 5.76 15.55 1.34
N VAL A 274 4.66 15.05 0.77
CA VAL A 274 3.69 14.23 1.51
C VAL A 274 4.22 12.81 1.72
N MET A 275 4.60 12.10 0.64
CA MET A 275 4.93 10.67 0.73
C MET A 275 6.30 10.41 1.39
N THR A 276 7.34 11.14 0.99
CA THR A 276 8.67 10.98 1.57
C THR A 276 8.85 11.87 2.80
N GLY A 277 8.55 13.16 2.68
CA GLY A 277 8.75 14.11 3.77
C GLY A 277 7.89 13.79 4.99
N LEU A 278 6.58 13.85 4.84
CA LEU A 278 5.66 13.65 5.96
C LEU A 278 5.54 12.16 6.35
N LEU A 279 5.16 11.28 5.40
CA LEU A 279 4.83 9.90 5.75
C LEU A 279 6.05 9.06 6.14
N ARG A 280 7.13 9.11 5.34
CA ARG A 280 8.32 8.30 5.59
C ARG A 280 9.23 8.90 6.66
N ASN A 281 9.62 10.19 6.50
CA ASN A 281 10.65 10.78 7.33
C ASN A 281 10.11 11.32 8.66
N GLU A 282 8.96 12.02 8.65
CA GLU A 282 8.40 12.62 9.86
C GLU A 282 7.62 11.59 10.70
N LEU A 283 6.71 10.81 10.06
CA LEU A 283 5.91 9.82 10.78
C LEU A 283 6.60 8.45 10.90
N GLY A 284 7.65 8.18 10.13
CA GLY A 284 8.45 6.96 10.24
C GLY A 284 7.82 5.70 9.63
N PHE A 285 6.85 5.83 8.71
CA PHE A 285 6.21 4.68 8.09
C PHE A 285 7.16 3.92 7.15
N THR A 286 7.37 2.63 7.40
CA THR A 286 8.26 1.77 6.62
C THR A 286 7.52 0.73 5.75
N GLY A 287 6.20 0.63 5.89
CA GLY A 287 5.36 -0.34 5.16
C GLY A 287 5.03 0.08 3.73
N VAL A 288 4.07 -0.60 3.13
CA VAL A 288 3.63 -0.38 1.75
C VAL A 288 2.74 0.87 1.65
N VAL A 289 3.09 1.79 0.76
CA VAL A 289 2.26 2.94 0.37
C VAL A 289 1.54 2.61 -0.92
N ILE A 290 0.22 2.60 -0.89
CA ILE A 290 -0.63 2.44 -2.07
C ILE A 290 -1.30 3.76 -2.42
N THR A 291 -1.47 4.06 -3.71
CA THR A 291 -2.31 5.20 -4.13
C THR A 291 -3.78 4.85 -4.02
N ASP A 292 -4.64 5.84 -3.87
CA ASP A 292 -6.05 5.69 -4.24
C ASP A 292 -6.16 5.44 -5.76
N ASP A 293 -7.36 5.15 -6.24
CA ASP A 293 -7.62 4.77 -7.63
C ASP A 293 -7.17 5.84 -8.63
N LEU A 294 -6.24 5.47 -9.50
CA LEU A 294 -5.69 6.36 -10.53
C LEU A 294 -6.71 6.75 -11.63
N GLU A 295 -7.83 6.07 -11.72
CA GLU A 295 -8.90 6.39 -12.65
C GLU A 295 -9.91 7.40 -12.07
N MET A 296 -9.72 7.85 -10.82
CA MET A 296 -10.53 8.93 -10.24
C MET A 296 -10.37 10.25 -11.03
N GLY A 297 -11.48 10.97 -11.18
CA GLY A 297 -11.54 12.19 -11.99
C GLY A 297 -10.55 13.28 -11.59
N ALA A 298 -10.22 13.37 -10.30
CA ALA A 298 -9.24 14.30 -9.77
C ALA A 298 -7.85 14.19 -10.42
N ILE A 299 -7.48 13.01 -10.90
CA ILE A 299 -6.16 12.75 -11.49
C ILE A 299 -6.24 12.49 -12.98
N LYS A 300 -7.21 11.68 -13.43
CA LYS A 300 -7.36 11.28 -14.83
C LYS A 300 -7.51 12.46 -15.78
N ASN A 301 -8.15 13.54 -15.33
CA ASN A 301 -8.42 14.72 -16.15
C ASN A 301 -7.17 15.63 -16.35
N HIS A 302 -6.09 15.40 -15.62
CA HIS A 302 -4.92 16.29 -15.60
C HIS A 302 -3.63 15.68 -16.16
N THR A 303 -3.58 14.35 -16.32
CA THR A 303 -2.36 13.68 -16.82
C THR A 303 -2.74 12.33 -17.44
N ASP A 304 -2.05 11.93 -18.52
CA ASP A 304 -2.22 10.59 -19.08
C ASP A 304 -1.72 9.51 -18.09
N LEU A 305 -2.47 8.43 -17.95
CA LEU A 305 -2.20 7.36 -16.98
C LEU A 305 -0.76 6.78 -17.06
N PRO A 306 -0.17 6.55 -18.26
CA PRO A 306 1.21 6.08 -18.35
C PRO A 306 2.24 7.02 -17.72
N THR A 307 2.10 8.32 -17.91
CA THR A 307 2.98 9.34 -17.31
C THR A 307 2.73 9.46 -15.80
N LEU A 308 1.47 9.36 -15.39
CA LEU A 308 1.05 9.46 -14.01
C LEU A 308 1.69 8.39 -13.13
N GLY A 309 1.56 7.12 -13.51
CA GLY A 309 2.10 6.03 -12.72
C GLY A 309 3.62 6.05 -12.62
N VAL A 310 4.34 6.42 -13.71
CA VAL A 310 5.79 6.65 -13.64
C VAL A 310 6.12 7.70 -12.59
N LYS A 311 5.41 8.84 -12.60
CA LYS A 311 5.64 9.91 -11.61
C LYS A 311 5.38 9.46 -10.18
N MET A 312 4.35 8.67 -9.94
CA MET A 312 3.99 8.21 -8.58
C MET A 312 5.04 7.25 -8.01
N ILE A 313 5.49 6.28 -8.79
CA ILE A 313 6.57 5.37 -8.36
C ILE A 313 7.85 6.16 -8.06
N TRP A 314 8.23 7.10 -8.92
CA TRP A 314 9.39 7.95 -8.70
C TRP A 314 9.26 8.87 -7.47
N ARG A 315 8.06 9.04 -6.95
CA ARG A 315 7.75 9.88 -5.80
C ARG A 315 7.38 9.08 -4.54
N ALA A 316 7.84 7.82 -4.46
CA ALA A 316 7.77 6.93 -3.30
C ALA A 316 6.47 6.13 -3.08
N ALA A 317 5.55 6.07 -4.03
CA ALA A 317 4.50 5.06 -4.00
C ALA A 317 5.11 3.67 -4.23
N THR A 318 4.77 2.71 -3.37
CA THR A 318 5.24 1.33 -3.49
C THR A 318 4.28 0.45 -4.27
N LEU A 319 3.00 0.81 -4.29
CA LEU A 319 1.97 0.11 -5.04
C LEU A 319 1.03 1.12 -5.69
N LEU A 320 0.68 0.89 -6.94
CA LEU A 320 -0.25 1.71 -7.71
C LEU A 320 -1.56 0.96 -7.88
N TRP A 321 -2.67 1.58 -7.55
CA TRP A 321 -3.98 1.02 -7.79
C TRP A 321 -4.59 1.61 -9.07
N SER A 322 -4.95 0.74 -10.03
CA SER A 322 -5.69 1.10 -11.25
C SER A 322 -6.91 0.20 -11.41
N VAL A 323 -8.08 0.78 -11.60
CA VAL A 323 -9.38 0.11 -11.50
C VAL A 323 -9.65 -0.91 -12.59
N THR A 324 -8.92 -0.90 -13.71
CA THR A 324 -9.38 -1.69 -14.85
C THR A 324 -8.24 -2.25 -15.69
N ILE A 325 -8.35 -3.53 -16.09
CA ILE A 325 -7.59 -4.07 -17.23
C ILE A 325 -8.08 -3.34 -18.49
N THR A 326 -7.61 -2.13 -18.70
CA THR A 326 -7.87 -1.38 -19.92
C THR A 326 -6.62 -1.32 -20.77
N LYS A 327 -6.79 -0.85 -22.01
CA LYS A 327 -5.66 -0.35 -22.81
C LYS A 327 -4.71 0.55 -22.01
N ALA A 328 -5.22 1.22 -20.99
CA ALA A 328 -4.49 2.14 -20.11
C ALA A 328 -3.49 1.41 -19.19
N SER A 329 -3.86 0.34 -18.50
CA SER A 329 -2.92 -0.43 -17.66
C SER A 329 -1.84 -1.12 -18.49
N LYS A 330 -2.20 -1.63 -19.68
CA LYS A 330 -1.25 -2.17 -20.68
C LYS A 330 -0.27 -1.10 -21.18
N LEU A 331 -0.79 0.10 -21.51
CA LEU A 331 0.02 1.24 -21.93
C LEU A 331 0.90 1.76 -20.80
N PHE A 332 0.39 1.78 -19.58
CA PHE A 332 1.12 2.17 -18.37
C PHE A 332 2.36 1.31 -18.15
N THR A 333 2.18 -0.01 -18.04
CA THR A 333 3.29 -0.95 -17.83
C THR A 333 4.30 -0.88 -18.97
N THR A 334 3.83 -0.79 -20.22
CA THR A 334 4.71 -0.65 -21.40
C THR A 334 5.47 0.68 -21.40
N ALA A 335 4.85 1.80 -21.06
CA ALA A 335 5.50 3.11 -20.99
C ALA A 335 6.50 3.17 -19.83
N PHE A 336 6.19 2.56 -18.69
CA PHE A 336 7.09 2.47 -17.57
C PHE A 336 8.31 1.62 -17.89
N LEU A 337 8.14 0.46 -18.52
CA LEU A 337 9.22 -0.40 -18.99
C LEU A 337 10.14 0.34 -19.98
N ARG A 338 9.57 1.04 -20.95
CA ARG A 338 10.37 1.82 -21.93
C ARG A 338 11.16 2.95 -21.27
N ARG A 339 10.61 3.63 -20.26
CA ARG A 339 11.31 4.70 -19.54
C ARG A 339 12.32 4.17 -18.54
N SER A 340 12.05 3.08 -17.85
CA SER A 340 13.00 2.46 -16.93
C SER A 340 14.19 1.82 -17.64
N SER A 341 14.01 1.31 -18.87
CA SER A 341 15.11 0.86 -19.71
C SER A 341 15.92 2.00 -20.32
N ALA A 342 15.32 3.16 -20.56
CA ALA A 342 15.97 4.34 -21.10
C ALA A 342 16.63 5.25 -20.05
N ALA A 343 16.03 5.35 -18.87
CA ALA A 343 16.63 6.01 -17.71
C ALA A 343 17.32 4.93 -16.87
N LYS A 344 18.59 5.16 -16.47
CA LYS A 344 19.22 4.30 -15.45
C LYS A 344 18.36 4.35 -14.19
N PHE A 345 17.44 3.42 -14.06
CA PHE A 345 16.59 3.29 -12.87
C PHE A 345 17.53 3.10 -11.69
N PRO A 346 17.50 3.97 -10.68
CA PRO A 346 18.37 3.78 -9.53
C PRO A 346 18.04 2.42 -8.92
N LYS A 347 19.02 1.53 -8.89
CA LYS A 347 18.85 0.18 -8.33
C LYS A 347 18.27 0.20 -6.92
N ASN A 348 18.49 1.29 -6.21
CA ASN A 348 18.04 1.50 -4.82
C ASN A 348 16.55 1.84 -4.69
N ALA A 349 15.87 2.32 -5.74
CA ALA A 349 14.44 2.65 -5.66
C ALA A 349 13.55 1.43 -5.48
N LEU A 350 14.01 0.25 -5.90
CA LEU A 350 13.28 -1.02 -5.75
C LEU A 350 13.62 -1.76 -4.45
N THR A 351 14.70 -1.39 -3.77
CA THR A 351 15.20 -2.09 -2.56
C THR A 351 15.23 -1.22 -1.32
N ASN A 352 15.14 0.11 -1.47
CA ASN A 352 15.14 1.04 -0.34
C ASN A 352 14.28 2.27 -0.67
N PRO A 353 13.02 2.33 -0.20
CA PRO A 353 12.11 3.45 -0.45
C PRO A 353 12.57 4.76 0.21
N SER A 354 13.59 4.74 1.08
CA SER A 354 14.17 5.92 1.73
C SER A 354 15.49 6.41 1.11
N ALA A 355 15.93 5.83 -0.01
CA ALA A 355 17.13 6.33 -0.68
C ALA A 355 16.85 7.72 -1.28
N GLU A 356 17.57 8.72 -0.80
CA GLU A 356 17.54 10.10 -1.29
C GLU A 356 17.84 10.16 -2.79
N PHE A 357 17.03 10.94 -3.50
CA PHE A 357 17.23 11.35 -4.89
C PHE A 357 17.61 12.82 -4.96
#